data_d3c7913ff08d02b8c2224e42361168a6
#
_entry.id   d3c7913ff08d02b8c2224e42361168a6
#
_cell.length_a   1.000
_cell.length_b   1.000
_cell.length_c   1.000
_cell.angle_alpha   90.00
_cell.angle_beta   90.00
_cell.angle_gamma   90.00
#
_symmetry.space_group_name_H-M   'P 1'
#
loop_
_entity.id
_entity.type
_entity.pdbx_description
1 polymer ?
#
loop_
_entity_poly.entity_id
_entity_poly.type
_entity_poly.pdbx_seq_one_letter_code
_entity_poly.pdbx_strand_id
1 'polypeptide(L)'
;MAKRRDLSLDEYLEDTTKNIREDRAMAKTLLMDVMADMAASATDRREMGPIAAKIVENLQRSNAQTAKLASILQRQKTSSV
;
A
#
# COMPACT_ATOMS: atom_id res chain seq x y z
N MET A 1 22.32 -0.70 19.44
CA MET A 1 22.27 0.19 19.24
C MET A 1 22.54 1.18 18.18
N ALA A 2 23.64 1.70 18.12
CA ALA A 2 23.99 2.71 17.14
C ALA A 2 23.81 2.25 15.71
N LYS A 3 23.90 0.94 15.51
CA LYS A 3 23.77 0.45 14.17
C LYS A 3 22.52 0.77 13.46
N ARG A 4 21.41 0.80 14.16
CA ARG A 4 20.21 1.10 13.52
C ARG A 4 20.15 2.47 12.97
N ARG A 5 20.91 3.38 13.54
CA ARG A 5 20.91 4.71 13.05
C ARG A 5 21.72 4.88 11.82
N ASP A 6 22.49 3.85 11.49
CA ASP A 6 23.33 3.89 10.31
C ASP A 6 22.53 3.73 9.03
N LEU A 7 21.30 3.26 9.14
CA LEU A 7 20.46 3.21 7.97
C LEU A 7 20.21 4.63 7.49
N SER A 8 20.48 4.88 6.24
CA SER A 8 20.23 6.19 5.69
C SER A 8 18.73 6.42 5.57
N LEU A 9 18.35 7.67 5.47
CA LEU A 9 16.96 8.03 5.25
C LEU A 9 16.46 7.40 3.95
N ASP A 10 17.29 7.38 2.93
CA ASP A 10 16.93 6.77 1.65
C ASP A 10 16.59 5.30 1.80
N GLU A 11 17.41 4.56 2.55
CA GLU A 11 17.15 3.14 2.76
C GLU A 11 15.85 2.92 3.52
N TYR A 12 15.62 3.74 4.53
CA TYR A 12 14.39 3.65 5.31
C TYR A 12 13.18 3.92 4.44
N LEU A 13 13.24 4.94 3.59
CA LEU A 13 12.13 5.28 2.72
C LEU A 13 11.91 4.21 1.66
N GLU A 14 12.98 3.62 1.15
CA GLU A 14 12.85 2.55 0.17
C GLU A 14 12.22 1.32 0.78
N ASP A 15 12.60 0.96 2.00
CA ASP A 15 12.00 -0.17 2.70
C ASP A 15 10.54 0.08 2.97
N THR A 16 10.21 1.29 3.40
CA THR A 16 8.82 1.64 3.66
C THR A 16 7.98 1.54 2.40
N THR A 17 8.52 2.03 1.28
CA THR A 17 7.82 1.97 0.00
C THR A 17 7.61 0.51 -0.42
N LYS A 18 8.62 -0.32 -0.23
CA LYS A 18 8.51 -1.74 -0.56
C LYS A 18 7.42 -2.40 0.26
N ASN A 19 7.39 -2.11 1.56
CA ASN A 19 6.38 -2.69 2.45
C ASN A 19 4.97 -2.26 2.04
N ILE A 20 4.81 -1.00 1.66
CA ILE A 20 3.50 -0.52 1.19
C ILE A 20 3.09 -1.25 -0.08
N ARG A 21 4.03 -1.49 -1.00
CA ARG A 21 3.73 -2.21 -2.23
C ARG A 21 3.30 -3.64 -1.95
N GLU A 22 3.98 -4.29 -1.01
CA GLU A 22 3.64 -5.66 -0.65
C GLU A 22 2.26 -5.73 -0.02
N ASP A 23 1.96 -4.80 0.87
CA ASP A 23 0.65 -4.75 1.51
C ASP A 23 -0.44 -4.49 0.49
N ARG A 24 -0.16 -3.62 -0.50
CA ARG A 24 -1.12 -3.35 -1.56
C ARG A 24 -1.38 -4.58 -2.41
N ALA A 25 -0.33 -5.36 -2.69
CA ALA A 25 -0.50 -6.58 -3.47
C ALA A 25 -1.40 -7.58 -2.74
N MET A 26 -1.21 -7.71 -1.42
CA MET A 26 -2.05 -8.57 -0.61
C MET A 26 -3.49 -8.08 -0.57
N ALA A 27 -3.67 -6.76 -0.44
CA ALA A 27 -5.00 -6.17 -0.43
C ALA A 27 -5.71 -6.36 -1.76
N LYS A 28 -4.98 -6.26 -2.85
CA LYS A 28 -5.56 -6.50 -4.18
C LYS A 28 -6.02 -7.94 -4.34
N THR A 29 -5.23 -8.88 -3.86
CA THR A 29 -5.60 -10.30 -3.92
C THR A 29 -6.87 -10.53 -3.12
N LEU A 30 -6.93 -9.97 -1.91
CA LEU A 30 -8.12 -10.11 -1.08
C LEU A 30 -9.33 -9.48 -1.75
N LEU A 31 -9.15 -8.33 -2.38
CA LEU A 31 -10.25 -7.66 -3.08
C LEU A 31 -10.78 -8.53 -4.22
N MET A 32 -9.88 -9.17 -4.97
CA MET A 32 -10.29 -10.04 -6.05
C MET A 32 -11.08 -11.24 -5.54
N ASP A 33 -10.66 -11.80 -4.41
CA ASP A 33 -11.39 -12.90 -3.80
C ASP A 33 -12.78 -12.48 -3.34
N VAL A 34 -12.88 -11.32 -2.71
CA VAL A 34 -14.15 -10.78 -2.24
C VAL A 34 -15.06 -10.50 -3.43
N MET A 35 -14.52 -9.95 -4.50
CA MET A 35 -15.31 -9.67 -5.70
C MET A 35 -15.82 -10.94 -6.36
N ALA A 36 -15.00 -11.99 -6.35
CA ALA A 36 -15.43 -13.27 -6.89
C ALA A 36 -16.59 -13.84 -6.07
N ASP A 37 -16.50 -13.75 -4.75
CA ASP A 37 -17.57 -14.22 -3.87
C ASP A 37 -18.85 -13.42 -4.10
N MET A 38 -18.71 -12.09 -4.28
CA MET A 38 -19.87 -11.24 -4.52
C MET A 38 -20.54 -11.54 -5.86
N ALA A 39 -19.76 -11.97 -6.84
CA ALA A 39 -20.32 -12.33 -8.13
C ALA A 39 -21.10 -13.64 -8.06
N ALA A 40 -20.74 -14.50 -7.12
CA ALA A 40 -21.36 -15.81 -6.99
C ALA A 40 -22.68 -15.80 -6.20
N SER A 41 -22.90 -14.80 -5.36
CA SER A 41 -24.04 -14.79 -4.45
C SER A 41 -24.54 -13.40 -4.16
N ALA A 42 -25.87 -13.22 -4.21
CA ALA A 42 -26.48 -11.93 -3.88
C ALA A 42 -26.32 -11.61 -2.40
N THR A 43 -26.34 -12.63 -1.55
CA THR A 43 -26.14 -12.45 -0.12
C THR A 43 -24.73 -11.95 0.14
N ASP A 44 -23.76 -12.55 -0.52
CA ASP A 44 -22.37 -12.13 -0.36
C ASP A 44 -22.16 -10.71 -0.83
N ARG A 45 -22.84 -10.30 -1.92
CA ARG A 45 -22.72 -8.93 -2.39
C ARG A 45 -23.17 -7.94 -1.31
N ARG A 46 -24.25 -8.28 -0.61
CA ARG A 46 -24.79 -7.41 0.41
C ARG A 46 -23.86 -7.32 1.62
N GLU A 47 -23.32 -8.45 2.03
CA GLU A 47 -22.47 -8.52 3.21
C GLU A 47 -21.05 -8.04 2.96
N MET A 48 -20.54 -8.35 1.78
CA MET A 48 -19.14 -8.07 1.47
C MET A 48 -18.90 -6.75 0.74
N GLY A 49 -19.97 -6.14 0.24
CA GLY A 49 -19.85 -4.85 -0.43
C GLY A 49 -19.12 -3.80 0.40
N PRO A 50 -19.52 -3.59 1.66
CA PRO A 50 -18.81 -2.62 2.51
C PRO A 50 -17.35 -2.98 2.74
N ILE A 51 -17.04 -4.28 2.80
CA ILE A 51 -15.66 -4.73 2.97
C ILE A 51 -14.85 -4.40 1.72
N ALA A 52 -15.41 -4.68 0.54
CA ALA A 52 -14.74 -4.36 -0.71
C ALA A 52 -14.48 -2.87 -0.82
N ALA A 53 -15.46 -2.04 -0.42
CA ALA A 53 -15.31 -0.59 -0.46
C ALA A 53 -14.17 -0.13 0.44
N LYS A 54 -14.06 -0.75 1.63
CA LYS A 54 -12.98 -0.42 2.54
C LYS A 54 -11.62 -0.76 1.95
N ILE A 55 -11.52 -1.91 1.30
CA ILE A 55 -10.27 -2.33 0.69
C ILE A 55 -9.86 -1.36 -0.42
N VAL A 56 -10.82 -0.95 -1.25
CA VAL A 56 -10.55 0.02 -2.31
C VAL A 56 -10.07 1.35 -1.71
N GLU A 57 -10.73 1.79 -0.66
CA GLU A 57 -10.36 3.03 0.01
C GLU A 57 -8.93 2.95 0.54
N ASN A 58 -8.58 1.82 1.15
CA ASN A 58 -7.22 1.61 1.66
C ASN A 58 -6.20 1.59 0.54
N LEU A 59 -6.53 0.98 -0.59
CA LEU A 59 -5.64 0.95 -1.75
C LEU A 59 -5.40 2.34 -2.30
N GLN A 60 -6.43 3.17 -2.34
CA GLN A 60 -6.30 4.54 -2.82
C GLN A 60 -5.42 5.36 -1.88
N ARG A 61 -5.60 5.18 -0.59
CA ARG A 61 -4.78 5.86 0.41
C ARG A 61 -3.32 5.42 0.29
N SER A 62 -3.11 4.13 0.09
CA SER A 62 -1.78 3.56 -0.07
C SER A 62 -1.09 4.10 -1.33
N ASN A 63 -1.85 4.31 -2.41
CA ASN A 63 -1.31 4.92 -3.62
C ASN A 63 -0.80 6.33 -3.33
N ALA A 64 -1.59 7.11 -2.61
CA ALA A 64 -1.20 8.47 -2.27
C ALA A 64 0.07 8.47 -1.41
N GLN A 65 0.16 7.55 -0.46
CA GLN A 65 1.34 7.43 0.39
C GLN A 65 2.58 7.06 -0.43
N THR A 66 2.43 6.11 -1.34
CA THR A 66 3.54 5.68 -2.18
C THR A 66 4.04 6.83 -3.05
N ALA A 67 3.12 7.59 -3.62
CA ALA A 67 3.49 8.74 -4.45
C ALA A 67 4.24 9.79 -3.63
N LYS A 68 3.78 10.02 -2.40
CA LYS A 68 4.42 10.98 -1.52
C LYS A 68 5.82 10.54 -1.14
N LEU A 69 5.99 9.26 -0.82
CA LEU A 69 7.31 8.73 -0.48
C LEU A 69 8.25 8.79 -1.66
N ALA A 70 7.75 8.47 -2.86
CA ALA A 70 8.56 8.56 -4.07
C ALA A 70 9.03 9.99 -4.31
N SER A 71 8.16 10.96 -4.05
CA SER A 71 8.49 12.36 -4.19
C SER A 71 9.58 12.79 -3.20
N ILE A 72 9.49 12.31 -1.97
CA ILE A 72 10.48 12.60 -0.95
C ILE A 72 11.84 12.01 -1.33
N LEU A 73 11.83 10.75 -1.80
CA LEU A 73 13.07 10.11 -2.25
C LEU A 73 13.72 10.86 -3.39
N GLN A 74 12.91 11.33 -4.32
CA GLN A 74 13.40 12.09 -5.45
C GLN A 74 14.08 13.37 -4.99
N ARG A 75 13.48 14.05 -4.05
CA ARG A 75 14.06 15.28 -3.50
C ARG A 75 15.36 15.01 -2.74
N GLN A 76 15.41 13.89 -2.02
CA GLN A 76 16.62 13.51 -1.31
C GLN A 76 17.77 13.29 -2.27
N LYS A 77 17.51 12.57 -3.33
CA LYS A 77 18.53 12.30 -4.33
C LYS A 77 19.02 13.56 -5.02
N THR A 78 18.11 14.47 -5.29
CA THR A 78 18.48 15.73 -5.93
C THR A 78 19.30 16.60 -4.99
N SER A 79 18.93 16.61 -3.71
CA SER A 79 19.64 17.42 -2.73
C SER A 79 21.06 16.96 -2.46
N SER A 80 21.30 15.68 -2.58
CA SER A 80 22.61 15.16 -2.26
C SER A 80 23.63 15.36 -3.37
N VAL A 81 23.23 15.90 -4.48
CA VAL A 81 24.15 16.25 -5.55
C VAL A 81 24.74 17.64 -5.34
#